data_dba73f37705e13e205e785104a81a1ed
#
_entry.id   dba73f37705e13e205e785104a81a1ed
#
_cell.length_a   1.000
_cell.length_b   1.000
_cell.length_c   1.000
_cell.angle_alpha   90.00
_cell.angle_beta   90.00
_cell.angle_gamma   90.00
#
_symmetry.space_group_name_H-M   'P 1'
#
loop_
_entity.id
_entity.type
_entity.pdbx_description
1 polymer ?
#
loop_
_entity_poly.entity_id
_entity_poly.type
_entity_poly.pdbx_seq_one_letter_code
_entity_poly.pdbx_strand_id
1 'polypeptide(L)'
;MNDEFKINSDRFTQVRNARNTEIAEDYTEMIADLIRETGEARAVDLAKHFGVTGPTVNSIIRRLVREGLVESRPYRSIFLTK
;
A
#
# COMPACT_ATOMS: atom_id res chain seq x y z
N MET A 1 -21.86 28.47 -1.82
CA MET A 1 -21.72 27.03 -2.01
C MET A 1 -22.65 26.31 -1.05
N ASN A 2 -23.33 25.29 -1.50
CA ASN A 2 -24.34 24.64 -0.69
C ASN A 2 -23.75 23.52 0.17
N ASP A 3 -24.51 23.11 1.17
CA ASP A 3 -24.06 22.09 2.12
C ASP A 3 -23.97 20.70 1.50
N GLU A 4 -24.74 20.43 0.45
CA GLU A 4 -24.67 19.15 -0.26
C GLU A 4 -23.29 18.88 -0.85
N PHE A 5 -22.70 19.89 -1.48
CA PHE A 5 -21.35 19.75 -2.05
C PHE A 5 -20.33 19.42 -0.96
N LYS A 6 -20.44 20.08 0.18
CA LYS A 6 -19.54 19.86 1.31
C LYS A 6 -19.68 18.44 1.86
N ILE A 7 -20.90 17.95 2.02
CA ILE A 7 -21.18 16.61 2.51
C ILE A 7 -20.61 15.56 1.55
N ASN A 8 -20.78 15.76 0.24
CA ASN A 8 -20.25 14.83 -0.76
C ASN A 8 -18.72 14.79 -0.72
N SER A 9 -18.07 15.93 -0.53
CA SER A 9 -16.62 16.00 -0.41
C SER A 9 -16.13 15.21 0.80
N ASP A 10 -16.80 15.32 1.94
CA ASP A 10 -16.46 14.57 3.15
C ASP A 10 -16.63 13.06 2.94
N ARG A 11 -17.70 12.65 2.26
CA ARG A 11 -17.92 11.24 1.93
C ARG A 11 -16.80 10.67 1.06
N PHE A 12 -16.38 11.40 0.04
CA PHE A 12 -15.29 10.97 -0.83
C PHE A 12 -13.99 10.83 -0.05
N THR A 13 -13.73 11.76 0.86
CA THR A 13 -12.54 11.70 1.71
C THR A 13 -12.57 10.46 2.60
N GLN A 14 -13.70 10.16 3.23
CA GLN A 14 -13.86 8.98 4.08
C GLN A 14 -13.67 7.68 3.31
N VAL A 15 -14.26 7.57 2.12
CA VAL A 15 -14.11 6.39 1.27
C VAL A 15 -12.65 6.21 0.85
N ARG A 16 -11.98 7.29 0.49
CA ARG A 16 -10.57 7.23 0.11
C ARG A 16 -9.70 6.77 1.26
N ASN A 17 -9.94 7.28 2.48
CA ASN A 17 -9.17 6.89 3.65
C ASN A 17 -9.39 5.41 3.99
N ALA A 18 -10.61 4.91 3.88
CA ALA A 18 -10.93 3.50 4.10
C ALA A 18 -10.19 2.61 3.09
N ARG A 19 -10.20 2.97 1.79
CA ARG A 19 -9.47 2.23 0.76
C ARG A 19 -7.98 2.24 1.02
N ASN A 20 -7.43 3.38 1.45
CA ASN A 20 -6.01 3.50 1.75
C ASN A 20 -5.63 2.60 2.92
N THR A 21 -6.48 2.48 3.92
CA THR A 21 -6.26 1.59 5.05
C THR A 21 -6.29 0.12 4.60
N GLU A 22 -7.26 -0.26 3.78
CA GLU A 22 -7.36 -1.62 3.24
C GLU A 22 -6.14 -1.97 2.40
N ILE A 23 -5.70 -1.07 1.55
CA ILE A 23 -4.50 -1.27 0.72
C ILE A 23 -3.28 -1.46 1.61
N ALA A 24 -3.12 -0.62 2.64
CA ALA A 24 -2.01 -0.74 3.57
C ALA A 24 -2.01 -2.09 4.27
N GLU A 25 -3.17 -2.54 4.76
CA GLU A 25 -3.32 -3.83 5.40
C GLU A 25 -3.02 -4.98 4.46
N ASP A 26 -3.58 -4.96 3.26
CA ASP A 26 -3.38 -6.01 2.26
C ASP A 26 -1.91 -6.12 1.86
N TYR A 27 -1.25 -5.00 1.62
CA TYR A 27 0.15 -5.00 1.22
C TYR A 27 1.07 -5.45 2.35
N THR A 28 0.86 -4.96 3.57
CA THR A 28 1.70 -5.36 4.71
C THR A 28 1.52 -6.86 5.00
N GLU A 29 0.30 -7.37 4.90
CA GLU A 29 0.03 -8.79 5.08
C GLU A 29 0.72 -9.63 4.01
N MET A 30 0.64 -9.24 2.74
CA MET A 30 1.29 -9.96 1.65
C MET A 30 2.81 -9.91 1.77
N ILE A 31 3.37 -8.76 2.15
CA ILE A 31 4.81 -8.63 2.39
C ILE A 31 5.25 -9.60 3.49
N ALA A 32 4.49 -9.66 4.60
CA ALA A 32 4.78 -10.60 5.68
C ALA A 32 4.73 -12.04 5.20
N ASP A 33 3.72 -12.40 4.41
CA ASP A 33 3.57 -13.75 3.87
C ASP A 33 4.73 -14.13 2.94
N LEU A 34 5.13 -13.23 2.06
CA LEU A 34 6.24 -13.46 1.14
C LEU A 34 7.56 -13.65 1.92
N ILE A 35 7.81 -12.84 2.92
CA ILE A 35 9.01 -12.96 3.75
C ILE A 35 9.00 -14.32 4.47
N ARG A 36 7.87 -14.72 5.01
CA ARG A 36 7.73 -15.99 5.72
C ARG A 36 7.94 -17.19 4.79
N GLU A 37 7.39 -17.14 3.57
CA GLU A 37 7.41 -18.26 2.64
C GLU A 37 8.69 -18.34 1.83
N THR A 38 9.23 -17.21 1.38
CA THR A 38 10.36 -17.16 0.45
C THR A 38 11.59 -16.45 1.00
N GLY A 39 11.48 -15.81 2.15
CA GLY A 39 12.57 -15.06 2.76
C GLY A 39 12.66 -13.62 2.33
N GLU A 40 11.92 -13.21 1.30
CA GLU A 40 11.96 -11.82 0.82
C GLU A 40 10.65 -11.43 0.13
N ALA A 41 10.39 -10.13 0.10
CA ALA A 41 9.27 -9.56 -0.63
C ALA A 41 9.81 -8.58 -1.66
N ARG A 42 9.44 -8.76 -2.92
CA ARG A 42 9.86 -7.90 -4.02
C ARG A 42 8.65 -7.23 -4.67
N ALA A 43 8.88 -6.05 -5.24
CA ALA A 43 7.81 -5.33 -5.93
C ALA A 43 7.19 -6.16 -7.05
N VAL A 44 7.99 -6.95 -7.79
CA VAL A 44 7.49 -7.79 -8.87
C VAL A 44 6.51 -8.84 -8.36
N ASP A 45 6.75 -9.39 -7.18
CA ASP A 45 5.86 -10.39 -6.59
C ASP A 45 4.55 -9.75 -6.16
N LEU A 46 4.60 -8.56 -5.61
CA LEU A 46 3.40 -7.81 -5.23
C LEU A 46 2.57 -7.44 -6.46
N ALA A 47 3.23 -7.01 -7.53
CA ALA A 47 2.56 -6.67 -8.78
C ALA A 47 1.80 -7.88 -9.33
N LYS A 48 2.42 -9.05 -9.33
CA LYS A 48 1.78 -10.29 -9.79
C LYS A 48 0.62 -10.68 -8.91
N HIS A 49 0.81 -10.63 -7.60
CA HIS A 49 -0.23 -11.03 -6.64
C HIS A 49 -1.48 -10.16 -6.75
N PHE A 50 -1.29 -8.84 -6.81
CA PHE A 50 -2.41 -7.90 -6.83
C PHE A 50 -2.92 -7.60 -8.25
N GLY A 51 -2.25 -8.11 -9.29
CA GLY A 51 -2.67 -7.87 -10.67
C GLY A 51 -2.53 -6.41 -11.09
N VAL A 52 -1.51 -5.73 -10.62
CA VAL A 52 -1.26 -4.31 -10.92
C VAL A 52 0.12 -4.14 -11.55
N THR A 53 0.38 -2.94 -12.07
CA THR A 53 1.67 -2.64 -12.70
C THR A 53 2.75 -2.35 -11.66
N GLY A 54 4.01 -2.50 -12.07
CA GLY A 54 5.15 -2.15 -11.23
C GLY A 54 5.10 -0.71 -10.71
N PRO A 55 4.85 0.29 -11.57
CA PRO A 55 4.71 1.68 -11.09
C PRO A 55 3.62 1.86 -10.04
N THR A 56 2.50 1.14 -10.14
CA THR A 56 1.45 1.18 -9.14
C THR A 56 1.95 0.65 -7.79
N VAL A 57 2.63 -0.50 -7.81
CA VAL A 57 3.23 -1.05 -6.59
C VAL A 57 4.23 -0.08 -5.99
N ASN A 58 5.12 0.49 -6.81
CA ASN A 58 6.13 1.42 -6.31
C ASN A 58 5.49 2.65 -5.66
N SER A 59 4.40 3.15 -6.23
CA SER A 59 3.68 4.28 -5.68
C SER A 59 3.09 3.94 -4.29
N ILE A 60 2.49 2.76 -4.17
CA ILE A 60 1.93 2.30 -2.90
C ILE A 60 3.03 2.09 -1.86
N ILE A 61 4.14 1.45 -2.25
CA ILE A 61 5.25 1.21 -1.33
C ILE A 61 5.85 2.52 -0.82
N ARG A 62 6.03 3.52 -1.70
CA ARG A 62 6.52 4.83 -1.25
C ARG A 62 5.61 5.45 -0.20
N ARG A 63 4.30 5.28 -0.35
CA ARG A 63 3.35 5.78 0.65
C ARG A 63 3.48 5.02 1.97
N LEU A 64 3.61 3.71 1.91
CA LEU A 64 3.77 2.89 3.12
C LEU A 64 5.08 3.21 3.84
N VAL A 65 6.13 3.53 3.10
CA VAL A 65 7.39 4.00 3.68
C VAL A 65 7.17 5.32 4.43
N ARG A 66 6.47 6.27 3.81
CA ARG A 66 6.17 7.55 4.47
C ARG A 66 5.35 7.38 5.74
N GLU A 67 4.46 6.37 5.75
CA GLU A 67 3.63 6.07 6.92
C GLU A 67 4.38 5.24 7.98
N GLY A 68 5.62 4.86 7.69
CA GLY A 68 6.44 4.12 8.63
C GLY A 68 6.10 2.64 8.76
N LEU A 69 5.38 2.08 7.80
CA LEU A 69 4.91 0.68 7.84
C LEU A 69 5.89 -0.29 7.19
N VAL A 70 6.66 0.16 6.20
CA VAL A 70 7.62 -0.69 5.50
C VAL A 70 8.93 0.06 5.29
N GLU A 71 10.00 -0.71 5.06
CA GLU A 71 11.28 -0.20 4.60
C GLU A 71 11.53 -0.73 3.20
N SER A 72 12.07 0.11 2.33
CA SER A 72 12.42 -0.28 0.97
C SER A 72 13.71 0.41 0.57
N ARG A 73 14.60 -0.33 -0.06
CA ARG A 73 15.88 0.18 -0.59
C ARG A 73 15.95 -0.09 -2.09
N PRO A 74 16.60 0.79 -2.87
CA PRO A 74 16.75 0.55 -4.30
C PRO A 74 17.35 -0.83 -4.56
N TYR A 75 16.76 -1.57 -5.49
CA TYR A 75 17.19 -2.91 -5.90
C TYR A 75 17.21 -3.95 -4.77
N ARG A 76 16.49 -3.69 -3.68
CA ARG A 76 16.46 -4.57 -2.53
C ARG A 76 15.04 -4.96 -2.16
N SER A 77 14.95 -5.97 -1.31
CA SER A 77 13.67 -6.44 -0.80
C SER A 77 12.98 -5.39 0.06
N ILE A 78 11.68 -5.55 0.18
CA ILE A 78 10.83 -4.72 1.01
C ILE A 78 10.67 -5.42 2.35
N PHE A 79 10.76 -4.69 3.45
CA PHE A 79 10.64 -5.24 4.79
C PHE A 79 9.61 -4.46 5.59
N LEU A 80 8.98 -5.14 6.54
CA LEU A 80 8.08 -4.47 7.48
C LEU A 80 8.91 -3.79 8.56
N THR A 81 8.45 -2.62 9.01
CA THR A 81 9.01 -1.98 10.20
C THR A 81 8.42 -2.63 11.44
N LYS A 82 9.14 -2.50 12.52
CA LYS A 82 8.61 -3.00 13.80
C LYS A 82 7.70 -1.98 14.45
#